data_dc54ad58b63393256358fe75f0e6b656
#
_entry.id   dc54ad58b63393256358fe75f0e6b656
#
_cell.length_a   1.000
_cell.length_b   1.000
_cell.length_c   1.000
_cell.angle_alpha   90.00
_cell.angle_beta   90.00
_cell.angle_gamma   90.00
#
_symmetry.space_group_name_H-M   'P 1'
#
loop_
_entity.id
_entity.type
_entity.pdbx_description
1 polymer ?
#
loop_
_entity_poly.entity_id
_entity_poly.type
_entity_poly.pdbx_seq_one_letter_code
_entity_poly.pdbx_strand_id
1 'polypeptide(L)'
;MIRLFGLLWPRGDRRVTVIYALLVVFSLALLWSVTEPLVGSYARMRVDVPKTVFWRQVIWVVLSWGTLIVVSRLPLRYLENMSWPIYLVVLVLLAMVMLIGPEVAGSRRWLAVGPMRLQPSEFGKVAMVLLLATWLGRRTEGGSRITATLGSLVLALVPAVLVLREPDLGTSLVFMAVWLGMIFWYGISTLLLLTALSASASAVIMFYSERILEQPWPWAGYLLVLMGILYLLRGSVGASGLILGANIAAGLGIPLVWARLEPYQQDRIISFFDPSRDEFGTAYQAIQSKVAIGSGGLFGTHYLQGTQKGLAFLPERHSDFVFSVAGEELGLLGAGTLLVLFLLLVLRAVDVATEVRRPFASLLAIGVASYFTFHVVVNVAITTGLLPVTGLPLPLISYGGSNLLASSLMVGLLLNLSVHRYDD
;
A
#
# COMPACT_ATOMS: atom_id res chain seq x y z
N MET A 1 -27.00 -23.33 -18.98
CA MET A 1 -26.26 -22.05 -19.10
C MET A 1 -26.31 -21.20 -17.83
N ILE A 2 -27.47 -20.96 -17.21
CA ILE A 2 -27.62 -20.13 -15.98
C ILE A 2 -26.83 -20.70 -14.75
N ARG A 3 -26.77 -22.03 -14.57
CA ARG A 3 -26.00 -22.67 -13.49
C ARG A 3 -24.47 -22.51 -13.65
N LEU A 4 -23.95 -22.55 -14.88
CA LEU A 4 -22.53 -22.30 -15.17
C LEU A 4 -22.15 -20.83 -14.92
N PHE A 5 -23.01 -19.88 -15.28
CA PHE A 5 -22.79 -18.46 -15.00
C PHE A 5 -22.73 -18.18 -13.50
N GLY A 6 -23.56 -18.83 -12.68
CA GLY A 6 -23.50 -18.73 -11.23
C GLY A 6 -22.24 -19.33 -10.60
N LEU A 7 -21.55 -20.25 -11.30
CA LEU A 7 -20.27 -20.81 -10.86
C LEU A 7 -19.07 -19.90 -11.18
N LEU A 8 -19.16 -19.14 -12.27
CA LEU A 8 -18.10 -18.25 -12.75
C LEU A 8 -18.20 -16.84 -12.18
N TRP A 9 -19.26 -16.53 -11.43
CA TRP A 9 -19.45 -15.22 -10.79
C TRP A 9 -19.15 -15.31 -9.28
N PRO A 10 -18.38 -14.35 -8.71
CA PRO A 10 -18.12 -14.32 -7.28
C PRO A 10 -19.43 -14.12 -6.50
N ARG A 11 -19.53 -14.72 -5.32
CA ARG A 11 -20.62 -14.45 -4.39
C ARG A 11 -20.37 -13.14 -3.66
N GLY A 12 -21.42 -12.40 -3.32
CA GLY A 12 -21.31 -11.18 -2.52
C GLY A 12 -21.87 -9.94 -3.20
N ASP A 13 -21.41 -8.78 -2.74
CA ASP A 13 -21.89 -7.48 -3.18
C ASP A 13 -21.55 -7.20 -4.65
N ARG A 14 -22.58 -7.04 -5.48
CA ARG A 14 -22.42 -6.73 -6.91
C ARG A 14 -21.66 -5.42 -7.15
N ARG A 15 -21.80 -4.42 -6.25
CA ARG A 15 -21.11 -3.13 -6.38
C ARG A 15 -19.59 -3.33 -6.27
N VAL A 16 -19.13 -4.10 -5.29
CA VAL A 16 -17.70 -4.45 -5.13
C VAL A 16 -17.19 -5.20 -6.35
N THR A 17 -17.97 -6.16 -6.87
CA THR A 17 -17.58 -6.93 -8.06
C THR A 17 -17.47 -6.04 -9.31
N VAL A 18 -18.40 -5.11 -9.50
CA VAL A 18 -18.37 -4.17 -10.64
C VAL A 18 -17.19 -3.21 -10.52
N ILE A 19 -16.94 -2.63 -9.33
CA ILE A 19 -15.78 -1.75 -9.09
C ILE A 19 -14.48 -2.49 -9.37
N TYR A 20 -14.32 -3.73 -8.87
CA TYR A 20 -13.15 -4.56 -9.16
C TYR A 20 -12.97 -4.79 -10.67
N ALA A 21 -14.04 -5.18 -11.38
CA ALA A 21 -13.99 -5.40 -12.82
C ALA A 21 -13.58 -4.14 -13.59
N LEU A 22 -14.13 -2.97 -13.21
CA LEU A 22 -13.76 -1.70 -13.81
C LEU A 22 -12.29 -1.37 -13.56
N LEU A 23 -11.78 -1.53 -12.32
CA LEU A 23 -10.36 -1.33 -12.02
C LEU A 23 -9.46 -2.24 -12.85
N VAL A 24 -9.81 -3.52 -12.99
CA VAL A 24 -9.04 -4.46 -13.81
C VAL A 24 -9.09 -4.09 -15.31
N VAL A 25 -10.22 -3.61 -15.82
CA VAL A 25 -10.32 -3.09 -17.19
C VAL A 25 -9.41 -1.86 -17.37
N PHE A 26 -9.40 -0.93 -16.41
CA PHE A 26 -8.46 0.19 -16.42
C PHE A 26 -7.01 -0.29 -16.43
N SER A 27 -6.65 -1.29 -15.59
CA SER A 27 -5.33 -1.89 -15.59
C SER A 27 -4.92 -2.38 -16.97
N LEU A 28 -5.77 -3.19 -17.61
CA LEU A 28 -5.49 -3.74 -18.94
C LEU A 28 -5.38 -2.65 -20.00
N ALA A 29 -6.25 -1.63 -19.95
CA ALA A 29 -6.19 -0.51 -20.88
C ALA A 29 -4.88 0.30 -20.73
N LEU A 30 -4.49 0.65 -19.51
CA LEU A 30 -3.26 1.38 -19.27
C LEU A 30 -2.00 0.56 -19.63
N LEU A 31 -1.98 -0.73 -19.29
CA LEU A 31 -0.85 -1.59 -19.64
C LEU A 31 -0.77 -1.86 -21.14
N TRP A 32 -1.89 -1.98 -21.82
CA TRP A 32 -1.91 -2.02 -23.29
C TRP A 32 -1.25 -0.75 -23.85
N SER A 33 -1.67 0.41 -23.36
CA SER A 33 -1.10 1.68 -23.77
C SER A 33 0.41 1.78 -23.53
N VAL A 34 0.88 1.31 -22.36
CA VAL A 34 2.32 1.32 -22.03
C VAL A 34 3.15 0.40 -22.94
N THR A 35 2.56 -0.66 -23.47
CA THR A 35 3.26 -1.64 -24.33
C THR A 35 3.15 -1.35 -25.82
N GLU A 36 2.24 -0.44 -26.23
CA GLU A 36 2.13 -0.03 -27.64
C GLU A 36 3.11 1.08 -28.00
N PRO A 37 3.68 1.04 -29.23
CA PRO A 37 4.51 2.12 -29.72
C PRO A 37 3.70 3.40 -29.91
N LEU A 38 4.38 4.53 -29.86
CA LEU A 38 3.76 5.82 -30.19
C LEU A 38 3.24 5.83 -31.62
N VAL A 39 2.07 6.44 -31.81
CA VAL A 39 1.45 6.67 -33.12
C VAL A 39 1.91 8.02 -33.66
N GLY A 40 2.20 8.13 -34.96
CA GLY A 40 2.57 9.39 -35.63
C GLY A 40 4.07 9.63 -35.73
N SER A 41 4.50 10.89 -35.63
CA SER A 41 5.89 11.32 -35.85
C SER A 41 6.92 10.67 -34.93
N TYR A 42 6.48 10.19 -33.79
CA TYR A 42 7.31 9.52 -32.76
C TYR A 42 7.35 7.99 -32.90
N ALA A 43 6.70 7.41 -33.91
CA ALA A 43 6.59 5.96 -34.11
C ALA A 43 7.94 5.22 -34.30
N ARG A 44 9.03 5.97 -34.54
CA ARG A 44 10.39 5.40 -34.67
C ARG A 44 11.12 5.22 -33.34
N MET A 45 10.56 5.71 -32.23
CA MET A 45 11.18 5.59 -30.92
C MET A 45 10.90 4.21 -30.33
N ARG A 46 11.92 3.58 -29.79
CA ARG A 46 11.82 2.23 -29.20
C ARG A 46 10.93 2.24 -27.96
N VAL A 47 9.95 1.36 -27.93
CA VAL A 47 9.19 1.04 -26.72
C VAL A 47 10.01 0.05 -25.91
N ASP A 48 10.43 0.43 -24.69
CA ASP A 48 11.26 -0.43 -23.83
C ASP A 48 10.48 -1.53 -23.13
N VAL A 49 9.14 -1.42 -23.06
CA VAL A 49 8.27 -2.39 -22.38
C VAL A 49 7.72 -3.40 -23.40
N PRO A 50 8.14 -4.67 -23.32
CA PRO A 50 7.71 -5.66 -24.29
C PRO A 50 6.24 -6.04 -24.14
N LYS A 51 5.54 -6.36 -25.24
CA LYS A 51 4.13 -6.82 -25.23
C LYS A 51 3.88 -8.06 -24.36
N THR A 52 4.93 -8.81 -24.04
CA THR A 52 4.85 -9.95 -23.11
C THR A 52 4.41 -9.52 -21.71
N VAL A 53 4.65 -8.26 -21.29
CA VAL A 53 4.17 -7.71 -20.03
C VAL A 53 2.64 -7.66 -19.99
N PHE A 54 2.02 -7.17 -21.07
CA PHE A 54 0.56 -7.14 -21.18
C PHE A 54 -0.04 -8.55 -21.13
N TRP A 55 0.47 -9.50 -21.93
CA TRP A 55 -0.06 -10.87 -21.95
C TRP A 55 0.12 -11.61 -20.62
N ARG A 56 1.24 -11.38 -19.93
CA ARG A 56 1.42 -11.89 -18.58
C ARG A 56 0.39 -11.31 -17.60
N GLN A 57 0.07 -10.02 -17.71
CA GLN A 57 -0.97 -9.41 -16.88
C GLN A 57 -2.35 -10.01 -17.16
N VAL A 58 -2.68 -10.29 -18.42
CA VAL A 58 -3.94 -10.98 -18.76
C VAL A 58 -4.04 -12.35 -18.07
N ILE A 59 -2.94 -13.12 -18.06
CA ILE A 59 -2.91 -14.41 -17.35
C ILE A 59 -3.13 -14.19 -15.85
N TRP A 60 -2.46 -13.20 -15.26
CA TRP A 60 -2.63 -12.87 -13.85
C TRP A 60 -4.05 -12.41 -13.51
N VAL A 61 -4.71 -11.67 -14.41
CA VAL A 61 -6.12 -11.28 -14.26
C VAL A 61 -7.04 -12.50 -14.22
N VAL A 62 -6.83 -13.47 -15.10
CA VAL A 62 -7.64 -14.72 -15.10
C VAL A 62 -7.44 -15.51 -13.80
N LEU A 63 -6.19 -15.64 -13.35
CA LEU A 63 -5.87 -16.31 -12.07
C LEU A 63 -6.48 -15.56 -10.88
N SER A 64 -6.39 -14.23 -10.89
CA SER A 64 -6.95 -13.36 -9.86
C SER A 64 -8.47 -13.43 -9.79
N TRP A 65 -9.16 -13.50 -10.93
CA TRP A 65 -10.59 -13.71 -10.97
C TRP A 65 -10.99 -15.08 -10.38
N GLY A 66 -10.24 -16.13 -10.71
CA GLY A 66 -10.41 -17.46 -10.10
C GLY A 66 -10.20 -17.43 -8.58
N THR A 67 -9.16 -16.77 -8.10
CA THR A 67 -8.87 -16.59 -6.68
C THR A 67 -9.99 -15.85 -5.96
N LEU A 68 -10.49 -14.77 -6.54
CA LEU A 68 -11.61 -13.99 -6.00
C LEU A 68 -12.89 -14.84 -5.89
N ILE A 69 -13.20 -15.67 -6.89
CA ILE A 69 -14.33 -16.60 -6.84
C ILE A 69 -14.17 -17.61 -5.71
N VAL A 70 -13.01 -18.22 -5.58
CA VAL A 70 -12.74 -19.22 -4.55
C VAL A 70 -12.88 -18.60 -3.16
N VAL A 71 -12.20 -17.49 -2.90
CA VAL A 71 -12.18 -16.84 -1.58
C VAL A 71 -13.57 -16.32 -1.19
N SER A 72 -14.35 -15.79 -2.14
CA SER A 72 -15.72 -15.34 -1.87
C SER A 72 -16.68 -16.43 -1.42
N ARG A 73 -16.30 -17.71 -1.53
CA ARG A 73 -17.12 -18.88 -1.20
C ARG A 73 -16.65 -19.67 0.03
N LEU A 74 -15.48 -19.31 0.57
CA LEU A 74 -14.94 -20.00 1.74
C LEU A 74 -15.80 -19.73 2.98
N PRO A 75 -16.00 -20.71 3.87
CA PRO A 75 -16.66 -20.47 5.15
C PRO A 75 -15.84 -19.50 6.01
N LEU A 76 -16.47 -18.51 6.61
CA LEU A 76 -15.79 -17.49 7.43
C LEU A 76 -14.99 -18.12 8.59
N ARG A 77 -15.55 -19.16 9.23
CA ARG A 77 -14.87 -19.94 10.28
C ARG A 77 -13.57 -20.60 9.80
N TYR A 78 -13.53 -21.02 8.53
CA TYR A 78 -12.32 -21.61 7.97
C TYR A 78 -11.21 -20.55 7.82
N LEU A 79 -11.55 -19.35 7.34
CA LEU A 79 -10.62 -18.22 7.23
C LEU A 79 -10.05 -17.81 8.60
N GLU A 80 -10.91 -17.75 9.62
CA GLU A 80 -10.50 -17.43 10.98
C GLU A 80 -9.56 -18.50 11.56
N ASN A 81 -9.87 -19.78 11.40
CA ASN A 81 -9.04 -20.87 11.92
C ASN A 81 -7.72 -21.02 11.19
N MET A 82 -7.68 -20.68 9.90
CA MET A 82 -6.46 -20.76 9.07
C MET A 82 -5.57 -19.52 9.19
N SER A 83 -5.98 -18.48 9.91
CA SER A 83 -5.22 -17.23 10.03
C SER A 83 -3.80 -17.43 10.59
N TRP A 84 -3.64 -18.24 11.65
CA TRP A 84 -2.33 -18.58 12.21
C TRP A 84 -1.46 -19.43 11.28
N PRO A 85 -1.95 -20.57 10.74
CA PRO A 85 -1.19 -21.36 9.77
C PRO A 85 -0.74 -20.54 8.56
N ILE A 86 -1.64 -19.74 7.96
CA ILE A 86 -1.32 -18.89 6.79
C ILE A 86 -0.22 -17.90 7.15
N TYR A 87 -0.34 -17.23 8.27
CA TYR A 87 0.65 -16.25 8.72
C TYR A 87 2.03 -16.88 8.94
N LEU A 88 2.11 -18.04 9.62
CA LEU A 88 3.35 -18.73 9.85
C LEU A 88 4.01 -19.21 8.54
N VAL A 89 3.21 -19.75 7.61
CA VAL A 89 3.71 -20.13 6.28
C VAL A 89 4.32 -18.93 5.57
N VAL A 90 3.65 -17.78 5.59
CA VAL A 90 4.17 -16.58 4.94
C VAL A 90 5.43 -16.05 5.63
N LEU A 91 5.52 -16.09 6.96
CA LEU A 91 6.77 -15.74 7.66
C LEU A 91 7.94 -16.65 7.24
N VAL A 92 7.69 -17.95 7.09
CA VAL A 92 8.71 -18.89 6.57
C VAL A 92 9.10 -18.52 5.14
N LEU A 93 8.14 -18.19 4.28
CA LEU A 93 8.43 -17.76 2.90
C LEU A 93 9.23 -16.45 2.86
N LEU A 94 8.94 -15.47 3.73
CA LEU A 94 9.74 -14.25 3.87
C LEU A 94 11.17 -14.56 4.31
N ALA A 95 11.35 -15.44 5.30
CA ALA A 95 12.68 -15.85 5.72
C ALA A 95 13.43 -16.63 4.60
N MET A 96 12.73 -17.47 3.85
CA MET A 96 13.30 -18.19 2.72
C MET A 96 13.78 -17.25 1.60
N VAL A 97 13.02 -16.20 1.26
CA VAL A 97 13.43 -15.22 0.25
C VAL A 97 14.76 -14.59 0.58
N MET A 98 15.00 -14.27 1.84
CA MET A 98 16.28 -13.69 2.29
C MET A 98 17.47 -14.64 2.06
N LEU A 99 17.22 -15.96 2.17
CA LEU A 99 18.28 -16.98 2.09
C LEU A 99 18.53 -17.44 0.64
N ILE A 100 17.47 -17.74 -0.12
CA ILE A 100 17.54 -18.39 -1.43
C ILE A 100 16.96 -17.56 -2.58
N GLY A 101 16.41 -16.37 -2.30
CA GLY A 101 15.83 -15.50 -3.33
C GLY A 101 16.89 -15.03 -4.33
N PRO A 102 16.57 -14.98 -5.64
CA PRO A 102 17.44 -14.38 -6.64
C PRO A 102 17.63 -12.90 -6.35
N GLU A 103 18.86 -12.43 -6.48
CA GLU A 103 19.17 -11.01 -6.34
C GLU A 103 18.74 -10.27 -7.61
N VAL A 104 17.84 -9.30 -7.44
CA VAL A 104 17.34 -8.45 -8.53
C VAL A 104 17.47 -7.00 -8.07
N ALA A 105 18.19 -6.19 -8.83
CA ALA A 105 18.45 -4.78 -8.50
C ALA A 105 18.97 -4.57 -7.05
N GLY A 106 19.91 -5.40 -6.62
CA GLY A 106 20.55 -5.31 -5.30
C GLY A 106 19.67 -5.77 -4.12
N SER A 107 18.55 -6.44 -4.38
CA SER A 107 17.67 -6.92 -3.31
C SER A 107 17.10 -8.32 -3.62
N ARG A 108 16.81 -9.10 -2.55
CA ARG A 108 16.24 -10.44 -2.64
C ARG A 108 14.81 -10.38 -2.12
N ARG A 109 13.84 -10.15 -3.01
CA ARG A 109 12.39 -9.97 -2.68
C ARG A 109 11.49 -10.98 -3.36
N TRP A 110 12.03 -11.79 -4.28
CA TRP A 110 11.28 -12.66 -5.16
C TRP A 110 11.66 -14.12 -4.99
N LEU A 111 10.66 -15.00 -5.01
CA LEU A 111 10.85 -16.42 -5.19
C LEU A 111 10.60 -16.77 -6.66
N ALA A 112 11.53 -17.46 -7.30
CA ALA A 112 11.34 -17.98 -8.65
C ALA A 112 10.57 -19.32 -8.58
N VAL A 113 9.36 -19.33 -9.15
CA VAL A 113 8.54 -20.54 -9.29
C VAL A 113 8.35 -20.80 -10.79
N GLY A 114 9.27 -21.53 -11.39
CA GLY A 114 9.33 -21.71 -12.84
C GLY A 114 9.54 -20.36 -13.56
N PRO A 115 8.70 -20.01 -14.57
CA PRO A 115 8.80 -18.75 -15.30
C PRO A 115 8.19 -17.56 -14.53
N MET A 116 7.57 -17.81 -13.38
CA MET A 116 6.88 -16.80 -12.59
C MET A 116 7.72 -16.38 -11.40
N ARG A 117 7.62 -15.11 -11.03
CA ARG A 117 8.22 -14.55 -9.81
C ARG A 117 7.12 -14.22 -8.83
N LEU A 118 7.23 -14.77 -7.63
CA LEU A 118 6.28 -14.56 -6.55
C LEU A 118 6.95 -13.75 -5.45
N GLN A 119 6.27 -12.71 -4.99
CA GLN A 119 6.74 -11.85 -3.89
C GLN A 119 5.97 -12.19 -2.61
N PRO A 120 6.59 -12.87 -1.63
CA PRO A 120 5.91 -13.29 -0.41
C PRO A 120 5.38 -12.14 0.44
N SER A 121 6.03 -10.98 0.43
CA SER A 121 5.58 -9.80 1.17
C SER A 121 4.19 -9.30 0.75
N GLU A 122 3.76 -9.53 -0.51
CA GLU A 122 2.41 -9.21 -0.96
C GLU A 122 1.36 -10.06 -0.23
N PHE A 123 1.62 -11.37 -0.10
CA PHE A 123 0.76 -12.29 0.65
C PHE A 123 0.88 -12.08 2.17
N GLY A 124 2.02 -11.56 2.62
CA GLY A 124 2.26 -11.18 4.03
C GLY A 124 1.25 -10.16 4.54
N LYS A 125 0.89 -9.18 3.70
CA LYS A 125 -0.12 -8.17 4.03
C LYS A 125 -1.49 -8.81 4.24
N VAL A 126 -1.90 -9.75 3.37
CA VAL A 126 -3.16 -10.49 3.49
C VAL A 126 -3.17 -11.37 4.76
N ALA A 127 -2.10 -12.12 4.98
CA ALA A 127 -1.94 -12.99 6.15
C ALA A 127 -1.99 -12.20 7.46
N MET A 128 -1.32 -11.04 7.51
CA MET A 128 -1.35 -10.16 8.67
C MET A 128 -2.76 -9.62 8.94
N VAL A 129 -3.48 -9.15 7.91
CA VAL A 129 -4.85 -8.65 8.06
C VAL A 129 -5.77 -9.74 8.65
N LEU A 130 -5.70 -10.97 8.12
CA LEU A 130 -6.46 -12.12 8.64
C LEU A 130 -6.12 -12.40 10.10
N LEU A 131 -4.84 -12.45 10.43
CA LEU A 131 -4.40 -12.76 11.79
C LEU A 131 -4.75 -11.65 12.78
N LEU A 132 -4.55 -10.38 12.42
CA LEU A 132 -4.92 -9.24 13.26
C LEU A 132 -6.42 -9.21 13.51
N ALA A 133 -7.26 -9.48 12.50
CA ALA A 133 -8.70 -9.57 12.66
C ALA A 133 -9.08 -10.68 13.65
N THR A 134 -8.44 -11.86 13.55
CA THR A 134 -8.64 -12.96 14.50
C THR A 134 -8.15 -12.62 15.90
N TRP A 135 -6.95 -12.04 16.02
CA TRP A 135 -6.34 -11.69 17.31
C TRP A 135 -7.13 -10.64 18.07
N LEU A 136 -7.51 -9.57 17.41
CA LEU A 136 -8.27 -8.46 18.00
C LEU A 136 -9.73 -8.86 18.23
N GLY A 137 -10.36 -9.57 17.26
CA GLY A 137 -11.74 -9.99 17.34
C GLY A 137 -12.04 -10.88 18.53
N ARG A 138 -11.14 -11.82 18.87
CA ARG A 138 -11.28 -12.69 20.06
C ARG A 138 -11.12 -11.97 21.39
N ARG A 139 -10.62 -10.76 21.41
CA ARG A 139 -10.33 -9.97 22.63
C ARG A 139 -11.30 -8.83 22.88
N THR A 140 -12.28 -8.64 22.01
CA THR A 140 -13.36 -7.66 22.23
C THR A 140 -14.24 -8.00 23.43
N GLU A 141 -14.32 -9.28 23.83
CA GLU A 141 -15.28 -9.80 24.81
C GLU A 141 -14.70 -9.98 26.23
N GLY A 142 -13.48 -9.54 26.56
CA GLY A 142 -13.00 -9.71 27.94
C GLY A 142 -11.49 -9.62 28.17
N GLY A 143 -10.71 -9.21 27.20
CA GLY A 143 -9.25 -9.05 27.33
C GLY A 143 -8.80 -7.64 27.70
N SER A 144 -7.62 -7.50 28.32
CA SER A 144 -6.99 -6.19 28.50
C SER A 144 -6.70 -5.56 27.13
N ARG A 145 -7.19 -4.34 26.89
CA ARG A 145 -6.94 -3.59 25.66
C ARG A 145 -5.45 -3.38 25.40
N ILE A 146 -4.67 -3.23 26.46
CA ILE A 146 -3.21 -3.04 26.38
C ILE A 146 -2.55 -4.30 25.81
N THR A 147 -2.88 -5.48 26.34
CA THR A 147 -2.32 -6.76 25.84
C THR A 147 -2.78 -7.07 24.41
N ALA A 148 -4.01 -6.70 24.05
CA ALA A 148 -4.50 -6.84 22.68
C ALA A 148 -3.70 -5.95 21.72
N THR A 149 -3.48 -4.68 22.08
CA THR A 149 -2.73 -3.69 21.28
C THR A 149 -1.26 -4.08 21.15
N LEU A 150 -0.57 -4.39 22.26
CA LEU A 150 0.84 -4.78 22.22
C LEU A 150 1.06 -6.09 21.45
N GLY A 151 0.21 -7.08 21.65
CA GLY A 151 0.28 -8.33 20.89
C GLY A 151 0.04 -8.13 19.39
N SER A 152 -0.94 -7.31 19.01
CA SER A 152 -1.19 -6.98 17.61
C SER A 152 -0.03 -6.18 16.97
N LEU A 153 0.61 -5.30 17.75
CA LEU A 153 1.82 -4.58 17.30
C LEU A 153 2.96 -5.55 16.98
N VAL A 154 3.23 -6.51 17.85
CA VAL A 154 4.26 -7.53 17.60
C VAL A 154 3.94 -8.32 16.34
N LEU A 155 2.68 -8.73 16.15
CA LEU A 155 2.25 -9.45 14.94
C LEU A 155 2.39 -8.62 13.66
N ALA A 156 2.30 -7.30 13.73
CA ALA A 156 2.54 -6.42 12.59
C ALA A 156 4.05 -6.13 12.37
N LEU A 157 4.79 -5.97 13.46
CA LEU A 157 6.23 -5.66 13.41
C LEU A 157 7.07 -6.82 12.86
N VAL A 158 6.73 -8.08 13.16
CA VAL A 158 7.52 -9.23 12.70
C VAL A 158 7.65 -9.26 11.18
N PRO A 159 6.57 -9.28 10.37
CA PRO A 159 6.70 -9.24 8.92
C PRO A 159 7.28 -7.91 8.42
N ALA A 160 6.95 -6.77 9.07
CA ALA A 160 7.48 -5.47 8.68
C ALA A 160 9.02 -5.42 8.79
N VAL A 161 9.60 -5.95 9.88
CA VAL A 161 11.05 -6.02 10.08
C VAL A 161 11.72 -6.99 9.12
N LEU A 162 11.10 -8.14 8.81
CA LEU A 162 11.62 -9.07 7.82
C LEU A 162 11.69 -8.39 6.44
N VAL A 163 10.61 -7.74 6.03
CA VAL A 163 10.54 -7.02 4.74
C VAL A 163 11.50 -5.81 4.70
N LEU A 164 11.70 -5.14 5.83
CA LEU A 164 12.69 -4.06 5.92
C LEU A 164 14.12 -4.58 5.70
N ARG A 165 14.41 -5.82 6.11
CA ARG A 165 15.70 -6.50 5.82
C ARG A 165 15.85 -6.95 4.37
N GLU A 166 14.76 -7.04 3.61
CA GLU A 166 14.75 -7.22 2.14
C GLU A 166 14.94 -5.91 1.38
N PRO A 167 15.51 -4.89 1.98
CA PRO A 167 15.47 -3.44 1.76
C PRO A 167 14.21 -2.90 1.06
N ASP A 168 13.01 -3.28 1.54
CA ASP A 168 11.71 -2.81 1.03
C ASP A 168 10.97 -1.95 2.06
N LEU A 169 11.39 -0.69 2.14
CA LEU A 169 10.82 0.28 3.08
C LEU A 169 9.33 0.55 2.79
N GLY A 170 8.97 0.67 1.51
CA GLY A 170 7.59 0.95 1.10
C GLY A 170 6.62 -0.12 1.62
N THR A 171 6.90 -1.38 1.31
CA THR A 171 6.08 -2.52 1.76
C THR A 171 6.08 -2.67 3.28
N SER A 172 7.22 -2.40 3.95
CA SER A 172 7.29 -2.43 5.42
C SER A 172 6.33 -1.42 6.07
N LEU A 173 6.22 -0.21 5.51
CA LEU A 173 5.28 0.82 5.98
C LEU A 173 3.81 0.42 5.81
N VAL A 174 3.48 -0.37 4.77
CA VAL A 174 2.11 -0.88 4.58
C VAL A 174 1.66 -1.72 5.77
N PHE A 175 2.52 -2.59 6.31
CA PHE A 175 2.18 -3.40 7.49
C PHE A 175 1.80 -2.53 8.67
N MET A 176 2.55 -1.47 8.92
CA MET A 176 2.29 -0.56 10.04
C MET A 176 1.04 0.30 9.82
N ALA A 177 0.81 0.77 8.59
CA ALA A 177 -0.37 1.56 8.27
C ALA A 177 -1.67 0.74 8.38
N VAL A 178 -1.66 -0.50 7.90
CA VAL A 178 -2.80 -1.42 8.05
C VAL A 178 -3.05 -1.72 9.52
N TRP A 179 -2.00 -2.03 10.31
CA TRP A 179 -2.12 -2.21 11.75
C TRP A 179 -2.74 -0.98 12.42
N LEU A 180 -2.30 0.22 12.09
CA LEU A 180 -2.82 1.47 12.65
C LEU A 180 -4.32 1.66 12.34
N GLY A 181 -4.75 1.39 11.11
CA GLY A 181 -6.16 1.46 10.73
C GLY A 181 -7.02 0.43 11.48
N MET A 182 -6.53 -0.80 11.62
CA MET A 182 -7.27 -1.85 12.34
C MET A 182 -7.34 -1.58 13.84
N ILE A 183 -6.26 -1.11 14.47
CA ILE A 183 -6.25 -0.83 15.90
C ILE A 183 -7.05 0.44 16.23
N PHE A 184 -7.11 1.42 15.31
CA PHE A 184 -8.00 2.56 15.43
C PHE A 184 -9.47 2.11 15.47
N TRP A 185 -9.88 1.24 14.57
CA TRP A 185 -11.24 0.68 14.55
C TRP A 185 -11.56 -0.18 15.77
N TYR A 186 -10.58 -0.93 16.26
CA TYR A 186 -10.70 -1.72 17.49
C TYR A 186 -10.99 -0.86 18.73
N GLY A 187 -10.75 0.46 18.66
CA GLY A 187 -11.01 1.40 19.71
C GLY A 187 -9.79 1.68 20.60
N ILE A 188 -8.63 1.86 19.97
CA ILE A 188 -7.45 2.42 20.66
C ILE A 188 -7.79 3.76 21.29
N SER A 189 -7.21 4.06 22.44
CA SER A 189 -7.41 5.37 23.06
C SER A 189 -6.92 6.50 22.14
N THR A 190 -7.69 7.57 22.07
CA THR A 190 -7.32 8.79 21.31
C THR A 190 -5.95 9.31 21.71
N LEU A 191 -5.58 9.12 22.98
CA LEU A 191 -4.25 9.48 23.52
C LEU A 191 -3.14 8.74 22.75
N LEU A 192 -3.24 7.41 22.58
CA LEU A 192 -2.22 6.62 21.89
C LEU A 192 -2.15 6.97 20.40
N LEU A 193 -3.30 7.23 19.77
CA LEU A 193 -3.34 7.69 18.37
C LEU A 193 -2.63 9.03 18.20
N LEU A 194 -2.97 10.02 19.04
CA LEU A 194 -2.31 11.33 19.02
C LEU A 194 -0.81 11.23 19.33
N THR A 195 -0.43 10.35 20.25
CA THR A 195 0.98 10.08 20.55
C THR A 195 1.72 9.53 19.33
N ALA A 196 1.15 8.53 18.63
CA ALA A 196 1.78 7.95 17.46
C ALA A 196 1.90 8.96 16.30
N LEU A 197 0.83 9.71 16.01
CA LEU A 197 0.84 10.72 14.95
C LEU A 197 1.82 11.86 15.24
N SER A 198 1.82 12.39 16.46
CA SER A 198 2.75 13.46 16.86
C SER A 198 4.20 12.98 16.87
N ALA A 199 4.48 11.77 17.36
CA ALA A 199 5.81 11.18 17.33
C ALA A 199 6.33 10.96 15.89
N SER A 200 5.45 10.56 14.96
CA SER A 200 5.80 10.47 13.53
C SER A 200 6.14 11.85 12.96
N ALA A 201 5.36 12.89 13.30
CA ALA A 201 5.65 14.26 12.91
C ALA A 201 6.99 14.75 13.49
N SER A 202 7.28 14.43 14.78
CA SER A 202 8.56 14.73 15.42
C SER A 202 9.75 14.11 14.68
N ALA A 203 9.62 12.85 14.28
CA ALA A 203 10.65 12.15 13.51
C ALA A 203 10.93 12.83 12.16
N VAL A 204 9.88 13.19 11.42
CA VAL A 204 10.01 13.89 10.12
C VAL A 204 10.65 15.28 10.29
N ILE A 205 10.20 16.04 11.30
CA ILE A 205 10.74 17.38 11.56
C ILE A 205 12.20 17.29 12.00
N MET A 206 12.58 16.32 12.84
CA MET A 206 13.97 16.10 13.25
C MET A 206 14.84 15.73 12.05
N PHE A 207 14.36 14.82 11.19
CA PHE A 207 15.09 14.49 9.96
C PHE A 207 15.34 15.74 9.09
N TYR A 208 14.28 16.54 8.84
CA TYR A 208 14.40 17.76 8.04
C TYR A 208 15.34 18.78 8.68
N SER A 209 15.26 18.96 10.01
CA SER A 209 16.13 19.86 10.78
C SER A 209 17.60 19.49 10.68
N GLU A 210 17.92 18.17 10.84
CA GLU A 210 19.30 17.71 10.92
C GLU A 210 19.94 17.55 9.53
N ARG A 211 19.18 17.03 8.55
CA ARG A 211 19.74 16.61 7.25
C ARG A 211 19.58 17.62 6.13
N ILE A 212 18.57 18.47 6.20
CA ILE A 212 18.28 19.45 5.15
C ILE A 212 18.67 20.86 5.57
N LEU A 213 18.25 21.25 6.77
CA LEU A 213 18.56 22.61 7.27
C LEU A 213 19.88 22.67 8.03
N GLU A 214 20.45 21.54 8.46
CA GLU A 214 21.65 21.45 9.29
C GLU A 214 21.55 22.27 10.60
N GLN A 215 20.33 22.41 11.13
CA GLN A 215 20.01 23.23 12.29
C GLN A 215 19.01 22.52 13.22
N PRO A 216 19.27 22.42 14.53
CA PRO A 216 18.38 21.69 15.46
C PRO A 216 17.16 22.49 15.91
N TRP A 217 17.13 23.82 15.71
CA TRP A 217 16.10 24.68 16.26
C TRP A 217 14.66 24.42 15.73
N PRO A 218 14.41 23.97 14.46
CA PRO A 218 13.04 23.70 14.04
C PRO A 218 12.39 22.56 14.83
N TRP A 219 13.16 21.51 15.13
CA TRP A 219 12.68 20.42 15.98
C TRP A 219 12.48 20.85 17.43
N ALA A 220 13.39 21.63 17.97
CA ALA A 220 13.23 22.21 19.32
C ALA A 220 11.98 23.12 19.39
N GLY A 221 11.75 23.94 18.36
CA GLY A 221 10.55 24.77 18.21
C GLY A 221 9.27 23.94 18.19
N TYR A 222 9.26 22.84 17.42
CA TYR A 222 8.14 21.90 17.40
C TYR A 222 7.84 21.34 18.81
N LEU A 223 8.85 20.89 19.55
CA LEU A 223 8.68 20.37 20.91
C LEU A 223 8.14 21.43 21.87
N LEU A 224 8.59 22.70 21.75
CA LEU A 224 8.07 23.80 22.54
C LEU A 224 6.60 24.08 22.24
N VAL A 225 6.22 24.10 20.95
CA VAL A 225 4.81 24.27 20.53
C VAL A 225 3.95 23.11 21.05
N LEU A 226 4.43 21.86 20.91
CA LEU A 226 3.73 20.68 21.42
C LEU A 226 3.53 20.75 22.93
N MET A 227 4.56 21.16 23.69
CA MET A 227 4.49 21.35 25.14
C MET A 227 3.49 22.44 25.51
N GLY A 228 3.47 23.56 24.78
CA GLY A 228 2.47 24.63 24.94
C GLY A 228 1.04 24.15 24.69
N ILE A 229 0.82 23.38 23.64
CA ILE A 229 -0.50 22.78 23.34
C ILE A 229 -0.94 21.85 24.48
N LEU A 230 -0.06 20.96 24.94
CA LEU A 230 -0.35 20.02 26.04
C LEU A 230 -0.67 20.75 27.34
N TYR A 231 0.04 21.85 27.62
CA TYR A 231 -0.24 22.69 28.78
C TYR A 231 -1.61 23.37 28.69
N LEU A 232 -1.97 23.93 27.53
CA LEU A 232 -3.26 24.58 27.30
C LEU A 232 -4.43 23.59 27.38
N LEU A 233 -4.24 22.35 26.89
CA LEU A 233 -5.27 21.30 26.93
C LEU A 233 -5.49 20.75 28.35
N ARG A 234 -4.67 21.14 29.33
CA ARG A 234 -4.76 20.72 30.73
C ARG A 234 -4.90 19.20 30.91
N GLY A 235 -4.22 18.43 30.06
CA GLY A 235 -4.20 16.96 30.15
C GLY A 235 -3.57 16.49 31.46
N SER A 236 -3.75 15.18 31.78
CA SER A 236 -3.03 14.60 32.91
C SER A 236 -1.52 14.65 32.69
N VAL A 237 -0.74 14.89 33.74
CA VAL A 237 0.72 14.94 33.69
C VAL A 237 1.30 13.67 33.05
N GLY A 238 0.70 12.50 33.37
CA GLY A 238 1.13 11.23 32.78
C GLY A 238 0.90 11.14 31.29
N ALA A 239 -0.26 11.60 30.79
CA ALA A 239 -0.56 11.63 29.36
C ALA A 239 0.37 12.60 28.60
N SER A 240 0.57 13.80 29.13
CA SER A 240 1.49 14.79 28.54
C SER A 240 2.93 14.28 28.52
N GLY A 241 3.37 13.64 29.61
CA GLY A 241 4.69 13.01 29.70
C GLY A 241 4.89 11.88 28.70
N LEU A 242 3.86 11.04 28.47
CA LEU A 242 3.90 9.99 27.46
C LEU A 242 4.05 10.56 26.04
N ILE A 243 3.25 11.58 25.69
CA ILE A 243 3.32 12.23 24.39
C ILE A 243 4.68 12.87 24.17
N LEU A 244 5.16 13.69 25.11
CA LEU A 244 6.46 14.35 24.98
C LEU A 244 7.60 13.34 24.93
N GLY A 245 7.60 12.33 25.82
CA GLY A 245 8.61 11.27 25.83
C GLY A 245 8.67 10.50 24.53
N ALA A 246 7.51 10.12 23.95
CA ALA A 246 7.44 9.46 22.65
C ALA A 246 7.97 10.33 21.50
N ASN A 247 7.67 11.64 21.52
CA ASN A 247 8.16 12.59 20.52
C ASN A 247 9.68 12.79 20.60
N ILE A 248 10.22 12.93 21.82
CA ILE A 248 11.66 13.03 22.02
C ILE A 248 12.35 11.73 21.57
N ALA A 249 11.84 10.57 21.98
CA ALA A 249 12.41 9.29 21.61
C ALA A 249 12.37 9.06 20.08
N ALA A 250 11.27 9.43 19.41
CA ALA A 250 11.16 9.35 17.97
C ALA A 250 12.16 10.26 17.25
N GLY A 251 12.29 11.52 17.68
CA GLY A 251 13.26 12.45 17.11
C GLY A 251 14.71 12.00 17.30
N LEU A 252 15.10 11.68 18.54
CA LEU A 252 16.45 11.20 18.84
C LEU A 252 16.77 9.82 18.21
N GLY A 253 15.75 9.06 17.84
CA GLY A 253 15.90 7.80 17.12
C GLY A 253 16.27 7.96 15.64
N ILE A 254 16.03 9.12 15.01
CA ILE A 254 16.25 9.35 13.58
C ILE A 254 17.73 9.15 13.17
N PRO A 255 18.73 9.69 13.85
CA PRO A 255 20.13 9.45 13.48
C PRO A 255 20.51 7.97 13.51
N LEU A 256 19.96 7.20 14.48
CA LEU A 256 20.22 5.76 14.60
C LEU A 256 19.58 4.97 13.45
N VAL A 257 18.35 5.33 13.05
CA VAL A 257 17.66 4.72 11.91
C VAL A 257 18.38 5.07 10.64
N TRP A 258 18.74 6.35 10.45
CA TRP A 258 19.45 6.83 9.27
C TRP A 258 20.78 6.09 9.04
N ALA A 259 21.56 5.88 10.09
CA ALA A 259 22.84 5.17 10.00
C ALA A 259 22.70 3.68 9.60
N ARG A 260 21.48 3.13 9.64
CA ARG A 260 21.19 1.73 9.25
C ARG A 260 20.52 1.59 7.90
N LEU A 261 20.16 2.70 7.27
CA LEU A 261 19.63 2.68 5.90
C LEU A 261 20.75 2.43 4.91
N GLU A 262 20.45 1.64 3.89
CA GLU A 262 21.33 1.43 2.75
C GLU A 262 21.53 2.74 1.96
N PRO A 263 22.71 2.96 1.31
CA PRO A 263 22.99 4.20 0.59
C PRO A 263 21.90 4.61 -0.40
N TYR A 264 21.36 3.66 -1.18
CA TYR A 264 20.31 3.97 -2.14
C TYR A 264 18.98 4.41 -1.50
N GLN A 265 18.70 3.97 -0.25
CA GLN A 265 17.52 4.42 0.52
C GLN A 265 17.72 5.85 1.02
N GLN A 266 18.93 6.16 1.47
CA GLN A 266 19.31 7.51 1.87
C GLN A 266 19.22 8.47 0.67
N ASP A 267 19.74 8.07 -0.48
CA ASP A 267 19.70 8.86 -1.72
C ASP A 267 18.25 9.15 -2.15
N ARG A 268 17.34 8.18 -2.06
CA ARG A 268 15.91 8.39 -2.35
C ARG A 268 15.25 9.43 -1.45
N ILE A 269 15.61 9.46 -0.19
CA ILE A 269 15.05 10.44 0.76
C ILE A 269 15.68 11.81 0.53
N ILE A 270 17.01 11.89 0.34
CA ILE A 270 17.72 13.17 0.12
C ILE A 270 17.27 13.78 -1.22
N SER A 271 17.20 13.00 -2.29
CA SER A 271 16.83 13.48 -3.63
C SER A 271 15.37 13.95 -3.71
N PHE A 272 14.51 13.54 -2.78
CA PHE A 272 13.17 14.10 -2.64
C PHE A 272 13.19 15.56 -2.17
N PHE A 273 14.08 15.91 -1.22
CA PHE A 273 14.20 17.27 -0.69
C PHE A 273 15.12 18.16 -1.53
N ASP A 274 16.14 17.56 -2.15
CA ASP A 274 17.10 18.26 -3.04
C ASP A 274 17.26 17.48 -4.36
N PRO A 275 16.34 17.69 -5.30
CA PRO A 275 16.36 17.00 -6.60
C PRO A 275 17.61 17.28 -7.45
N SER A 276 18.34 18.35 -7.16
CA SER A 276 19.56 18.72 -7.93
C SER A 276 20.72 17.75 -7.70
N ARG A 277 20.68 16.95 -6.62
CA ARG A 277 21.71 15.95 -6.31
C ARG A 277 21.58 14.66 -7.12
N ASP A 278 20.42 14.40 -7.72
CA ASP A 278 20.15 13.15 -8.44
C ASP A 278 19.35 13.42 -9.73
N GLU A 279 19.96 14.15 -10.66
CA GLU A 279 19.32 14.59 -11.91
C GLU A 279 18.95 13.44 -12.86
N PHE A 280 19.51 12.24 -12.68
CA PHE A 280 19.29 11.08 -13.56
C PHE A 280 18.72 9.85 -12.87
N GLY A 281 18.50 9.89 -11.55
CA GLY A 281 17.98 8.77 -10.75
C GLY A 281 16.53 8.92 -10.31
N THR A 282 16.27 8.76 -9.02
CA THR A 282 14.90 8.75 -8.46
C THR A 282 14.24 10.13 -8.49
N ALA A 283 15.01 11.22 -8.37
CA ALA A 283 14.49 12.58 -8.53
C ALA A 283 13.98 12.82 -9.95
N TYR A 284 14.72 12.34 -10.96
CA TYR A 284 14.30 12.41 -12.36
C TYR A 284 12.95 11.73 -12.58
N GLN A 285 12.76 10.52 -12.03
CA GLN A 285 11.48 9.80 -12.14
C GLN A 285 10.32 10.60 -11.57
N ALA A 286 10.49 11.21 -10.39
CA ALA A 286 9.46 12.03 -9.75
C ALA A 286 9.15 13.32 -10.54
N ILE A 287 10.18 13.96 -11.13
CA ILE A 287 10.01 15.14 -11.98
C ILE A 287 9.27 14.75 -13.27
N GLN A 288 9.68 13.70 -13.96
CA GLN A 288 9.02 13.23 -15.18
C GLN A 288 7.59 12.79 -14.95
N SER A 289 7.32 12.17 -13.79
CA SER A 289 5.97 11.83 -13.35
C SER A 289 5.07 13.07 -13.23
N LYS A 290 5.56 14.15 -12.59
CA LYS A 290 4.83 15.42 -12.49
C LYS A 290 4.61 16.07 -13.84
N VAL A 291 5.62 16.04 -14.73
CA VAL A 291 5.50 16.55 -16.11
C VAL A 291 4.43 15.78 -16.88
N ALA A 292 4.43 14.43 -16.77
CA ALA A 292 3.43 13.58 -17.40
C ALA A 292 2.01 13.94 -16.95
N ILE A 293 1.76 13.98 -15.63
CA ILE A 293 0.44 14.34 -15.07
C ILE A 293 0.04 15.77 -15.49
N GLY A 294 0.99 16.72 -15.42
CA GLY A 294 0.73 18.12 -15.77
C GLY A 294 0.41 18.32 -17.25
N SER A 295 1.04 17.56 -18.14
CA SER A 295 0.80 17.63 -19.59
C SER A 295 -0.58 17.12 -20.00
N GLY A 296 -1.21 16.24 -19.18
CA GLY A 296 -2.51 15.67 -19.48
C GLY A 296 -3.69 16.65 -19.34
N GLY A 297 -3.57 17.71 -18.54
CA GLY A 297 -4.65 18.67 -18.33
C GLY A 297 -5.95 18.00 -17.87
N LEU A 298 -7.10 18.50 -18.37
CA LEU A 298 -8.43 17.97 -17.98
C LEU A 298 -8.78 16.66 -18.69
N PHE A 299 -8.52 16.56 -20.02
CA PHE A 299 -8.98 15.48 -20.87
C PHE A 299 -7.89 14.50 -21.32
N GLY A 300 -6.63 14.77 -20.96
CA GLY A 300 -5.50 13.98 -21.40
C GLY A 300 -4.95 14.36 -22.78
N THR A 301 -3.79 13.80 -23.09
CA THR A 301 -3.14 13.91 -24.41
C THR A 301 -3.74 12.95 -25.45
N HIS A 302 -4.84 12.29 -25.13
CA HIS A 302 -5.49 11.17 -25.80
C HIS A 302 -4.82 9.81 -25.57
N TYR A 303 -5.65 8.78 -25.53
CA TYR A 303 -5.22 7.40 -25.34
C TYR A 303 -4.22 6.97 -26.42
N LEU A 304 -3.14 6.33 -26.02
CA LEU A 304 -1.98 5.94 -26.84
C LEU A 304 -1.07 7.08 -27.31
N GLN A 305 -1.31 8.33 -26.95
CA GLN A 305 -0.56 9.49 -27.43
C GLN A 305 0.31 10.16 -26.37
N GLY A 306 0.46 9.56 -25.18
CA GLY A 306 1.30 10.08 -24.11
C GLY A 306 2.77 10.16 -24.53
N THR A 307 3.36 11.36 -24.51
CA THR A 307 4.73 11.60 -24.97
C THR A 307 5.76 11.14 -23.95
N GLN A 308 5.53 11.34 -22.65
CA GLN A 308 6.46 10.96 -21.58
C GLN A 308 6.64 9.44 -21.48
N LYS A 309 5.54 8.69 -21.65
CA LYS A 309 5.63 7.22 -21.73
C LYS A 309 6.40 6.75 -22.98
N GLY A 310 6.16 7.39 -24.12
CA GLY A 310 6.69 6.97 -25.41
C GLY A 310 8.18 7.25 -25.59
N LEU A 311 8.68 8.34 -25.02
CA LEU A 311 10.08 8.70 -25.04
C LEU A 311 10.91 7.94 -23.99
N ALA A 312 10.31 7.01 -23.26
CA ALA A 312 10.94 6.24 -22.19
C ALA A 312 11.56 7.11 -21.08
N PHE A 313 11.09 8.35 -20.92
CA PHE A 313 11.56 9.24 -19.87
C PHE A 313 11.10 8.80 -18.46
N LEU A 314 10.09 7.92 -18.39
CA LEU A 314 9.57 7.40 -17.13
C LEU A 314 9.91 5.90 -16.98
N PRO A 315 11.03 5.56 -16.32
CA PRO A 315 11.32 4.18 -15.92
C PRO A 315 10.19 3.63 -15.04
N GLU A 316 10.02 2.30 -15.03
CA GLU A 316 8.99 1.63 -14.21
C GLU A 316 7.56 2.18 -14.38
N ARG A 317 7.25 2.75 -15.58
CA ARG A 317 5.93 3.29 -15.91
C ARG A 317 4.81 2.25 -15.89
N HIS A 318 5.15 0.97 -16.01
CA HIS A 318 4.21 -0.14 -15.97
C HIS A 318 3.91 -0.63 -14.54
N SER A 319 4.74 -0.31 -13.56
CA SER A 319 4.62 -0.69 -12.15
C SER A 319 4.29 0.50 -11.25
N ASP A 320 5.28 1.27 -10.84
CA ASP A 320 5.15 2.27 -9.78
C ASP A 320 4.52 3.59 -10.25
N PHE A 321 4.70 3.93 -11.54
CA PHE A 321 4.26 5.19 -12.13
C PHE A 321 3.08 5.04 -13.10
N VAL A 322 2.31 3.96 -13.00
CA VAL A 322 1.14 3.74 -13.87
C VAL A 322 0.07 4.83 -13.71
N PHE A 323 -0.06 5.43 -12.53
CA PHE A 323 -0.95 6.55 -12.29
C PHE A 323 -0.55 7.81 -13.09
N SER A 324 0.75 8.03 -13.30
CA SER A 324 1.24 9.13 -14.13
C SER A 324 0.86 8.95 -15.60
N VAL A 325 0.90 7.70 -16.10
CA VAL A 325 0.40 7.39 -17.44
C VAL A 325 -1.11 7.65 -17.55
N ALA A 326 -1.88 7.27 -16.52
CA ALA A 326 -3.30 7.59 -16.48
C ALA A 326 -3.56 9.11 -16.49
N GLY A 327 -2.77 9.88 -15.72
CA GLY A 327 -2.83 11.35 -15.69
C GLY A 327 -2.45 11.98 -17.02
N GLU A 328 -1.43 11.48 -17.72
CA GLU A 328 -1.00 11.99 -19.02
C GLU A 328 -2.04 11.71 -20.12
N GLU A 329 -2.45 10.45 -20.28
CA GLU A 329 -3.28 10.03 -21.40
C GLU A 329 -4.76 10.33 -21.23
N LEU A 330 -5.29 10.19 -20.02
CA LEU A 330 -6.71 10.34 -19.71
C LEU A 330 -7.04 11.64 -18.97
N GLY A 331 -6.01 12.39 -18.60
CA GLY A 331 -6.14 13.66 -17.90
C GLY A 331 -6.71 13.54 -16.48
N LEU A 332 -7.10 14.68 -15.94
CA LEU A 332 -7.71 14.76 -14.62
C LEU A 332 -9.01 13.93 -14.52
N LEU A 333 -9.80 13.87 -15.59
CA LEU A 333 -11.05 13.09 -15.59
C LEU A 333 -10.80 11.60 -15.50
N GLY A 334 -9.83 11.06 -16.25
CA GLY A 334 -9.51 9.64 -16.20
C GLY A 334 -8.83 9.23 -14.88
N ALA A 335 -7.81 10.00 -14.47
CA ALA A 335 -7.15 9.79 -13.19
C ALA A 335 -8.11 9.97 -12.01
N GLY A 336 -8.99 10.99 -12.06
CA GLY A 336 -10.04 11.21 -11.07
C GLY A 336 -11.05 10.08 -11.01
N THR A 337 -11.49 9.55 -12.16
CA THR A 337 -12.37 8.37 -12.22
C THR A 337 -11.73 7.16 -11.53
N LEU A 338 -10.43 6.93 -11.77
CA LEU A 338 -9.69 5.87 -11.11
C LEU A 338 -9.68 6.04 -9.58
N LEU A 339 -9.43 7.26 -9.09
CA LEU A 339 -9.47 7.56 -7.65
C LEU A 339 -10.86 7.41 -7.06
N VAL A 340 -11.91 7.81 -7.78
CA VAL A 340 -13.31 7.62 -7.35
C VAL A 340 -13.65 6.13 -7.24
N LEU A 341 -13.19 5.27 -8.17
CA LEU A 341 -13.41 3.83 -8.07
C LEU A 341 -12.73 3.24 -6.82
N PHE A 342 -11.50 3.65 -6.50
CA PHE A 342 -10.85 3.24 -5.26
C PHE A 342 -11.57 3.77 -4.02
N LEU A 343 -12.00 5.02 -4.03
CA LEU A 343 -12.76 5.60 -2.93
C LEU A 343 -14.06 4.81 -2.69
N LEU A 344 -14.79 4.48 -3.75
CA LEU A 344 -16.01 3.67 -3.65
C LEU A 344 -15.72 2.27 -3.10
N LEU A 345 -14.59 1.64 -3.48
CA LEU A 345 -14.17 0.35 -2.94
C LEU A 345 -13.89 0.45 -1.43
N VAL A 346 -13.14 1.48 -1.00
CA VAL A 346 -12.83 1.73 0.40
C VAL A 346 -14.08 2.04 1.22
N LEU A 347 -14.93 2.95 0.74
CA LEU A 347 -16.19 3.26 1.42
C LEU A 347 -17.07 2.02 1.56
N ARG A 348 -17.13 1.18 0.52
CA ARG A 348 -17.89 -0.06 0.59
C ARG A 348 -17.30 -1.07 1.58
N ALA A 349 -15.97 -1.11 1.73
CA ALA A 349 -15.33 -1.92 2.77
C ALA A 349 -15.66 -1.41 4.19
N VAL A 350 -15.70 -0.09 4.39
CA VAL A 350 -16.13 0.51 5.66
C VAL A 350 -17.61 0.23 5.93
N ASP A 351 -18.51 0.35 4.92
CA ASP A 351 -19.92 0.00 5.07
C ASP A 351 -20.07 -1.46 5.54
N VAL A 352 -19.37 -2.40 4.86
CA VAL A 352 -19.39 -3.81 5.26
C VAL A 352 -18.90 -3.98 6.70
N ALA A 353 -17.86 -3.25 7.12
CA ALA A 353 -17.35 -3.32 8.50
C ALA A 353 -18.38 -2.89 9.55
N THR A 354 -19.28 -1.95 9.21
CA THR A 354 -20.36 -1.50 10.11
C THR A 354 -21.59 -2.40 10.07
N GLU A 355 -21.82 -3.12 8.97
CA GLU A 355 -22.98 -3.98 8.76
C GLU A 355 -22.81 -5.38 9.38
N VAL A 356 -21.58 -5.89 9.48
CA VAL A 356 -21.31 -7.24 9.98
C VAL A 356 -21.33 -7.30 11.50
N ARG A 357 -21.90 -8.39 12.07
CA ARG A 357 -22.05 -8.56 13.52
C ARG A 357 -20.78 -9.04 14.21
N ARG A 358 -20.00 -9.90 13.54
CA ARG A 358 -18.80 -10.52 14.13
C ARG A 358 -17.64 -9.53 14.20
N PRO A 359 -16.97 -9.35 15.35
CA PRO A 359 -15.81 -8.48 15.47
C PRO A 359 -14.67 -8.85 14.51
N PHE A 360 -14.43 -10.16 14.29
CA PHE A 360 -13.46 -10.63 13.30
C PHE A 360 -13.78 -10.10 11.90
N ALA A 361 -15.03 -10.21 11.47
CA ALA A 361 -15.46 -9.78 10.15
C ALA A 361 -15.34 -8.26 9.95
N SER A 362 -15.75 -7.49 10.97
CA SER A 362 -15.62 -6.02 10.97
C SER A 362 -14.16 -5.58 10.87
N LEU A 363 -13.29 -6.15 11.70
CA LEU A 363 -11.85 -5.84 11.66
C LEU A 363 -11.19 -6.27 10.35
N LEU A 364 -11.60 -7.41 9.78
CA LEU A 364 -11.10 -7.88 8.49
C LEU A 364 -11.47 -6.89 7.36
N ALA A 365 -12.72 -6.39 7.33
CA ALA A 365 -13.15 -5.40 6.34
C ALA A 365 -12.37 -4.08 6.48
N ILE A 366 -12.09 -3.62 7.70
CA ILE A 366 -11.24 -2.43 7.93
C ILE A 366 -9.79 -2.68 7.54
N GLY A 367 -9.27 -3.88 7.75
CA GLY A 367 -7.93 -4.25 7.27
C GLY A 367 -7.82 -4.12 5.76
N VAL A 368 -8.86 -4.58 5.02
CA VAL A 368 -8.95 -4.40 3.56
C VAL A 368 -9.05 -2.92 3.17
N ALA A 369 -9.90 -2.14 3.86
CA ALA A 369 -10.03 -0.70 3.62
C ALA A 369 -8.70 0.03 3.83
N SER A 370 -8.01 -0.26 4.93
CA SER A 370 -6.71 0.34 5.27
C SER A 370 -5.63 0.00 4.24
N TYR A 371 -5.61 -1.25 3.77
CA TYR A 371 -4.69 -1.71 2.73
C TYR A 371 -4.84 -0.87 1.44
N PHE A 372 -6.06 -0.78 0.90
CA PHE A 372 -6.29 -0.02 -0.32
C PHE A 372 -6.05 1.48 -0.12
N THR A 373 -6.53 2.05 1.00
CA THR A 373 -6.33 3.47 1.30
C THR A 373 -4.85 3.84 1.32
N PHE A 374 -4.03 3.09 2.06
CA PHE A 374 -2.62 3.41 2.19
C PHE A 374 -1.88 3.28 0.86
N HIS A 375 -2.09 2.19 0.12
CA HIS A 375 -1.45 1.99 -1.18
C HIS A 375 -1.82 3.09 -2.17
N VAL A 376 -3.10 3.44 -2.28
CA VAL A 376 -3.56 4.49 -3.21
C VAL A 376 -3.01 5.85 -2.83
N VAL A 377 -3.12 6.23 -1.55
CA VAL A 377 -2.64 7.54 -1.07
C VAL A 377 -1.13 7.67 -1.29
N VAL A 378 -0.35 6.64 -0.93
CA VAL A 378 1.11 6.70 -1.08
C VAL A 378 1.52 6.68 -2.55
N ASN A 379 0.93 5.82 -3.41
CA ASN A 379 1.28 5.80 -4.83
C ASN A 379 0.96 7.13 -5.52
N VAL A 380 -0.22 7.71 -5.25
CA VAL A 380 -0.59 9.03 -5.78
C VAL A 380 0.34 10.12 -5.24
N ALA A 381 0.67 10.10 -3.95
CA ALA A 381 1.59 11.07 -3.36
C ALA A 381 3.01 10.97 -3.96
N ILE A 382 3.50 9.77 -4.26
CA ILE A 382 4.78 9.56 -4.96
C ILE A 382 4.71 10.13 -6.37
N THR A 383 3.69 9.78 -7.14
CA THR A 383 3.57 10.18 -8.54
C THR A 383 3.34 11.69 -8.71
N THR A 384 2.71 12.33 -7.74
CA THR A 384 2.54 13.80 -7.68
C THR A 384 3.74 14.51 -7.03
N GLY A 385 4.74 13.76 -6.52
CA GLY A 385 5.94 14.31 -5.90
C GLY A 385 5.70 14.89 -4.50
N LEU A 386 4.70 14.41 -3.78
CA LEU A 386 4.42 14.76 -2.37
C LEU A 386 5.15 13.83 -1.39
N LEU A 387 5.58 12.66 -1.84
CA LEU A 387 6.37 11.69 -1.07
C LEU A 387 7.55 11.18 -1.89
N PRO A 388 8.64 10.73 -1.23
CA PRO A 388 9.77 10.12 -1.92
C PRO A 388 9.36 8.80 -2.60
N VAL A 389 10.07 8.45 -3.67
CA VAL A 389 9.80 7.22 -4.45
C VAL A 389 10.12 5.99 -3.61
N THR A 390 9.11 5.23 -3.20
CA THR A 390 9.26 4.02 -2.37
C THR A 390 9.06 2.71 -3.12
N GLY A 391 8.63 2.76 -4.39
CA GLY A 391 8.39 1.56 -5.18
C GLY A 391 7.11 0.80 -4.80
N LEU A 392 6.08 1.50 -4.31
CA LEU A 392 4.78 0.90 -3.99
C LEU A 392 3.86 0.92 -5.21
N PRO A 393 3.48 -0.25 -5.77
CA PRO A 393 2.58 -0.32 -6.91
C PRO A 393 1.15 0.05 -6.51
N LEU A 394 0.37 0.57 -7.47
CA LEU A 394 -1.05 0.84 -7.32
C LEU A 394 -1.83 -0.49 -7.39
N PRO A 395 -2.54 -0.92 -6.33
CA PRO A 395 -3.25 -2.20 -6.28
C PRO A 395 -4.24 -2.34 -7.44
N LEU A 396 -4.37 -3.54 -7.99
CA LEU A 396 -5.27 -3.89 -9.10
C LEU A 396 -4.93 -3.23 -10.45
N ILE A 397 -4.11 -2.17 -10.48
CA ILE A 397 -3.80 -1.39 -11.68
C ILE A 397 -2.39 -1.66 -12.20
N SER A 398 -1.39 -1.53 -11.34
CA SER A 398 0.02 -1.74 -11.69
C SER A 398 0.30 -3.15 -12.19
N TYR A 399 1.28 -3.27 -13.10
CA TYR A 399 1.81 -4.58 -13.47
C TYR A 399 2.45 -5.26 -12.25
N GLY A 400 2.06 -6.51 -12.04
CA GLY A 400 2.65 -7.33 -10.97
C GLY A 400 1.70 -8.45 -10.55
N GLY A 401 2.07 -9.70 -10.87
CA GLY A 401 1.21 -10.86 -10.60
C GLY A 401 0.92 -11.05 -9.12
N SER A 402 1.95 -10.96 -8.25
CA SER A 402 1.78 -11.12 -6.80
C SER A 402 0.92 -10.02 -6.19
N ASN A 403 1.12 -8.76 -6.62
CA ASN A 403 0.31 -7.62 -6.16
C ASN A 403 -1.15 -7.78 -6.60
N LEU A 404 -1.38 -8.14 -7.87
CA LEU A 404 -2.74 -8.35 -8.39
C LEU A 404 -3.45 -9.50 -7.66
N LEU A 405 -2.76 -10.63 -7.43
CA LEU A 405 -3.32 -11.75 -6.68
C LEU A 405 -3.64 -11.36 -5.23
N ALA A 406 -2.71 -10.73 -4.52
CA ALA A 406 -2.91 -10.29 -3.13
C ALA A 406 -4.05 -9.28 -3.00
N SER A 407 -4.11 -8.29 -3.91
CA SER A 407 -5.20 -7.31 -3.95
C SER A 407 -6.55 -7.98 -4.25
N SER A 408 -6.55 -8.98 -5.14
CA SER A 408 -7.76 -9.75 -5.46
C SER A 408 -8.20 -10.67 -4.33
N LEU A 409 -7.25 -11.21 -3.56
CA LEU A 409 -7.53 -11.90 -2.29
C LEU A 409 -8.25 -10.95 -1.31
N MET A 410 -7.75 -9.72 -1.14
CA MET A 410 -8.38 -8.70 -0.29
C MET A 410 -9.82 -8.40 -0.73
N VAL A 411 -10.06 -8.20 -2.03
CA VAL A 411 -11.41 -7.98 -2.56
C VAL A 411 -12.26 -9.24 -2.39
N GLY A 412 -11.71 -10.44 -2.61
CA GLY A 412 -12.39 -11.71 -2.38
C GLY A 412 -12.83 -11.90 -0.93
N LEU A 413 -12.00 -11.51 0.03
CA LEU A 413 -12.34 -11.49 1.46
C LEU A 413 -13.50 -10.51 1.73
N LEU A 414 -13.44 -9.30 1.17
CA LEU A 414 -14.52 -8.32 1.31
C LEU A 414 -15.86 -8.84 0.75
N LEU A 415 -15.84 -9.50 -0.41
CA LEU A 415 -17.01 -10.15 -0.99
C LEU A 415 -17.55 -11.26 -0.10
N ASN A 416 -16.65 -12.07 0.46
CA ASN A 416 -17.01 -13.13 1.42
C ASN A 416 -17.76 -12.55 2.63
N LEU A 417 -17.23 -11.48 3.23
CA LEU A 417 -17.86 -10.79 4.35
C LEU A 417 -19.24 -10.26 3.99
N SER A 418 -19.41 -9.76 2.78
CA SER A 418 -20.69 -9.23 2.31
C SER A 418 -21.79 -10.32 2.18
N VAL A 419 -21.41 -11.58 1.99
CA VAL A 419 -22.34 -12.73 2.01
C VAL A 419 -22.75 -13.11 3.43
N HIS A 420 -21.78 -13.11 4.34
CA HIS A 420 -21.94 -13.59 5.73
C HIS A 420 -22.27 -12.45 6.72
N ARG A 421 -22.97 -11.39 6.26
CA ARG A 421 -23.27 -10.19 7.08
C ARG A 421 -24.07 -10.50 8.34
N TYR A 422 -24.97 -11.48 8.26
CA TYR A 422 -25.96 -11.82 9.29
C TYR A 422 -25.69 -13.18 9.95
N ASP A 423 -24.60 -13.84 9.58
CA ASP A 423 -24.21 -15.11 10.19
C ASP A 423 -23.69 -14.85 11.60
N ASP A 424 -24.25 -15.59 12.58
CA ASP A 424 -23.86 -15.57 14.01
C ASP A 424 -22.57 -16.37 14.28
#